data_fc459520974b64a302f658897e803de7
#
_entry.id   fc459520974b64a302f658897e803de7
#
_cell.length_a   1.000
_cell.length_b   1.000
_cell.length_c   1.000
_cell.angle_alpha   90.00
_cell.angle_beta   90.00
_cell.angle_gamma   90.00
#
_symmetry.space_group_name_H-M   'P 1'
#
loop_
_entity.id
_entity.type
_entity.pdbx_description
1 polymer ?
#
loop_
_entity_poly.entity_id
_entity_poly.type
_entity_poly.pdbx_seq_one_letter_code
_entity_poly.pdbx_strand_id
1 'polypeptide(L)'
;MIDIYLQDAHADFLKEMLKKFMASQYENEASFKIVTCGDEAGFVEIEHEGTGKTVCKLPDSMFSNTFLTKTSIDVKLVPQIETYSGTDYPKGFKSLMKYFLDDFVGNLLREVKESRTVLTVENMGGTIKVTSDCFVMNLFDFVPKNFDGILDEEDDCVDFILVLEPVFEVK
;
A
#
# COMPACT_ATOMS: atom_id res chain seq x y z
N MET A 1 10.26 -9.58 -6.80
CA MET A 1 9.56 -10.24 -5.68
C MET A 1 10.55 -10.61 -4.60
N ILE A 2 10.21 -10.28 -3.38
CA ILE A 2 11.09 -10.55 -2.22
C ILE A 2 11.08 -12.04 -1.83
N ASP A 3 9.99 -12.73 -2.09
CA ASP A 3 9.77 -14.14 -1.69
C ASP A 3 10.74 -15.13 -2.32
N ILE A 4 11.34 -14.80 -3.45
CA ILE A 4 12.32 -15.68 -4.10
C ILE A 4 13.70 -15.66 -3.41
N TYR A 5 13.92 -14.74 -2.48
CA TYR A 5 15.22 -14.54 -1.82
C TYR A 5 15.25 -15.02 -0.38
N LEU A 6 14.10 -15.25 0.25
CA LEU A 6 13.97 -15.68 1.63
C LEU A 6 12.98 -16.84 1.74
N GLN A 7 13.08 -17.58 2.84
CA GLN A 7 12.03 -18.53 3.23
C GLN A 7 10.75 -17.77 3.60
N ASP A 8 9.59 -18.38 3.38
CA ASP A 8 8.28 -17.73 3.51
C ASP A 8 8.09 -16.92 4.80
N ALA A 9 8.41 -17.52 5.95
CA ALA A 9 8.25 -16.83 7.24
C ALA A 9 9.17 -15.60 7.38
N HIS A 10 10.38 -15.68 6.84
CA HIS A 10 11.35 -14.57 6.87
C HIS A 10 10.96 -13.48 5.86
N ALA A 11 10.44 -13.87 4.70
CA ALA A 11 9.92 -12.94 3.71
C ALA A 11 8.74 -12.15 4.28
N ASP A 12 7.79 -12.80 4.91
CA ASP A 12 6.64 -12.17 5.54
C ASP A 12 7.06 -11.20 6.65
N PHE A 13 8.02 -11.59 7.47
CA PHE A 13 8.57 -10.74 8.52
C PHE A 13 9.18 -9.46 7.94
N LEU A 14 10.03 -9.58 6.92
CA LEU A 14 10.66 -8.42 6.29
C LEU A 14 9.63 -7.51 5.63
N LYS A 15 8.67 -8.07 4.89
CA LYS A 15 7.58 -7.30 4.27
C LYS A 15 6.80 -6.50 5.30
N GLU A 16 6.44 -7.10 6.44
CA GLU A 16 5.73 -6.42 7.52
C GLU A 16 6.56 -5.30 8.16
N MET A 17 7.83 -5.52 8.37
CA MET A 17 8.73 -4.50 8.92
C MET A 17 8.82 -3.28 8.00
N LEU A 18 9.00 -3.48 6.70
CA LEU A 18 9.08 -2.40 5.72
C LEU A 18 7.75 -1.65 5.60
N LYS A 19 6.64 -2.37 5.57
CA LYS A 19 5.30 -1.79 5.50
C LYS A 19 4.98 -0.94 6.73
N LYS A 20 5.26 -1.44 7.93
CA LYS A 20 5.05 -0.69 9.17
C LYS A 20 5.91 0.58 9.23
N PHE A 21 7.14 0.49 8.78
CA PHE A 21 8.02 1.65 8.71
C PHE A 21 7.46 2.72 7.77
N MET A 22 7.04 2.32 6.57
CA MET A 22 6.44 3.24 5.60
C MET A 22 5.18 3.90 6.16
N ALA A 23 4.30 3.14 6.81
CA ALA A 23 3.11 3.68 7.44
C ALA A 23 3.44 4.71 8.54
N SER A 24 4.49 4.47 9.33
CA SER A 24 4.96 5.40 10.36
C SER A 24 5.49 6.72 9.79
N GLN A 25 5.98 6.72 8.55
CA GLN A 25 6.51 7.88 7.84
C GLN A 25 5.47 8.51 6.88
N TYR A 26 4.27 7.95 6.80
CA TYR A 26 3.21 8.35 5.84
C TYR A 26 3.68 8.32 4.38
N GLU A 27 4.51 7.34 4.03
CA GLU A 27 5.05 7.16 2.69
C GLU A 27 4.31 6.05 1.95
N ASN A 28 3.95 6.32 0.70
CA ASN A 28 3.38 5.33 -0.20
C ASN A 28 4.42 4.70 -1.15
N GLU A 29 5.58 5.33 -1.27
CA GLU A 29 6.74 4.82 -1.99
C GLU A 29 7.98 5.06 -1.17
N ALA A 30 8.86 4.08 -1.07
CA ALA A 30 10.13 4.21 -0.38
C ALA A 30 11.18 3.27 -0.98
N SER A 31 12.44 3.67 -0.86
CA SER A 31 13.58 2.84 -1.20
C SER A 31 14.37 2.51 0.06
N PHE A 32 14.77 1.25 0.17
CA PHE A 32 15.55 0.74 1.29
C PHE A 32 16.85 0.18 0.78
N LYS A 33 17.93 0.63 1.39
CA LYS A 33 19.28 0.18 1.05
C LYS A 33 19.61 -1.13 1.77
N ILE A 34 20.20 -2.07 1.04
CA ILE A 34 20.70 -3.32 1.59
C ILE A 34 22.16 -3.11 1.93
N VAL A 35 22.49 -3.17 3.21
CA VAL A 35 23.87 -3.01 3.70
C VAL A 35 24.35 -4.32 4.28
N THR A 36 25.38 -4.89 3.65
CA THR A 36 26.08 -6.05 4.19
C THR A 36 27.20 -5.57 5.11
N CYS A 37 27.14 -5.92 6.39
CA CYS A 37 28.16 -5.55 7.35
C CYS A 37 29.36 -6.48 7.24
N GLY A 38 30.39 -6.06 6.48
CA GLY A 38 31.52 -6.90 6.13
C GLY A 38 32.39 -7.32 7.31
N ASP A 39 32.49 -6.53 8.37
CA ASP A 39 33.35 -6.79 9.53
C ASP A 39 32.61 -7.48 10.69
N GLU A 40 31.27 -7.30 10.78
CA GLU A 40 30.41 -8.05 11.67
C GLU A 40 29.81 -9.21 10.89
N ALA A 41 30.58 -10.27 10.75
CA ALA A 41 30.21 -11.45 9.99
C ALA A 41 28.80 -11.92 10.36
N GLY A 42 27.90 -11.94 9.38
CA GLY A 42 26.62 -12.60 9.47
C GLY A 42 25.38 -11.75 9.56
N PHE A 43 25.44 -10.43 9.36
CA PHE A 43 24.26 -9.57 9.40
C PHE A 43 24.08 -8.74 8.13
N VAL A 44 22.79 -8.53 7.78
CA VAL A 44 22.36 -7.60 6.76
C VAL A 44 21.48 -6.53 7.43
N GLU A 45 21.77 -5.27 7.18
CA GLU A 45 20.96 -4.16 7.62
C GLU A 45 20.12 -3.63 6.46
N ILE A 46 18.87 -3.34 6.72
CA ILE A 46 17.98 -2.68 5.77
C ILE A 46 17.76 -1.25 6.26
N GLU A 47 18.22 -0.29 5.48
CA GLU A 47 18.16 1.12 5.82
C GLU A 47 17.19 1.87 4.93
N HIS A 48 16.38 2.74 5.53
CA HIS A 48 15.53 3.66 4.77
C HIS A 48 16.41 4.74 4.13
N GLU A 49 16.41 4.84 2.79
CA GLU A 49 17.27 5.79 2.08
C GLU A 49 16.99 7.24 2.44
N GLY A 50 15.71 7.61 2.57
CA GLY A 50 15.33 9.00 2.84
C GLY A 50 15.79 9.54 4.19
N THR A 51 15.83 8.71 5.22
CA THR A 51 16.20 9.12 6.59
C THR A 51 17.55 8.56 7.07
N GLY A 52 18.08 7.57 6.39
CA GLY A 52 19.28 6.84 6.83
C GLY A 52 19.07 5.95 8.05
N LYS A 53 17.81 5.78 8.50
CA LYS A 53 17.50 4.93 9.65
C LYS A 53 17.53 3.46 9.30
N THR A 54 18.11 2.64 10.17
CA THR A 54 18.04 1.19 10.08
C THR A 54 16.64 0.72 10.46
N VAL A 55 15.96 0.05 9.54
CA VAL A 55 14.62 -0.51 9.76
C VAL A 55 14.72 -1.87 10.46
N CYS A 56 15.63 -2.71 10.00
CA CYS A 56 15.88 -4.01 10.62
C CYS A 56 17.30 -4.49 10.35
N LYS A 57 17.76 -5.40 11.22
CA LYS A 57 19.04 -6.08 11.11
C LYS A 57 18.77 -7.58 11.23
N LEU A 58 19.10 -8.34 10.19
CA LEU A 58 18.80 -9.75 10.10
C LEU A 58 20.07 -10.56 9.81
N PRO A 59 20.17 -11.82 10.30
CA PRO A 59 21.27 -12.69 9.93
C PRO A 59 21.33 -12.90 8.41
N ASP A 60 22.52 -12.86 7.84
CA ASP A 60 22.73 -13.08 6.41
C ASP A 60 22.31 -14.48 5.95
N SER A 61 22.36 -15.47 6.86
CA SER A 61 21.89 -16.83 6.62
C SER A 61 20.41 -16.94 6.29
N MET A 62 19.61 -15.92 6.57
CA MET A 62 18.20 -15.88 6.20
C MET A 62 17.98 -15.59 4.71
N PHE A 63 19.01 -15.09 4.03
CA PHE A 63 18.92 -14.64 2.63
C PHE A 63 19.63 -15.58 1.69
N SER A 64 19.14 -15.67 0.45
CA SER A 64 19.86 -16.35 -0.62
C SER A 64 21.13 -15.56 -0.98
N ASN A 65 22.13 -16.25 -1.54
CA ASN A 65 23.34 -15.59 -2.01
C ASN A 65 23.07 -14.54 -3.07
N THR A 66 22.05 -14.75 -3.89
CA THR A 66 21.61 -13.79 -4.91
C THR A 66 21.13 -12.49 -4.28
N PHE A 67 20.38 -12.56 -3.18
CA PHE A 67 19.94 -11.38 -2.45
C PHE A 67 21.11 -10.55 -1.93
N LEU A 68 22.16 -11.21 -1.44
CA LEU A 68 23.35 -10.54 -0.91
C LEU A 68 24.14 -9.75 -1.96
N THR A 69 23.85 -9.97 -3.25
CA THR A 69 24.39 -9.18 -4.36
C THR A 69 23.55 -7.95 -4.70
N LYS A 70 22.36 -7.85 -4.13
CA LYS A 70 21.44 -6.74 -4.38
C LYS A 70 21.79 -5.52 -3.54
N THR A 71 21.36 -4.35 -3.99
CA THR A 71 21.71 -3.07 -3.36
C THR A 71 20.54 -2.37 -2.71
N SER A 72 19.32 -2.60 -3.20
CA SER A 72 18.13 -1.91 -2.70
C SER A 72 16.85 -2.71 -2.85
N ILE A 73 15.86 -2.32 -2.07
CA ILE A 73 14.48 -2.77 -2.17
C ILE A 73 13.62 -1.53 -2.37
N ASP A 74 12.93 -1.45 -3.49
CA ASP A 74 11.92 -0.42 -3.72
C ASP A 74 10.55 -0.96 -3.33
N VAL A 75 9.78 -0.18 -2.60
CA VAL A 75 8.46 -0.56 -2.13
C VAL A 75 7.45 0.50 -2.53
N LYS A 76 6.34 0.06 -3.11
CA LYS A 76 5.20 0.89 -3.42
C LYS A 76 3.95 0.29 -2.79
N LEU A 77 3.18 1.07 -2.04
CA LEU A 77 1.87 0.69 -1.56
C LEU A 77 0.84 0.97 -2.65
N VAL A 78 0.11 -0.07 -3.06
CA VAL A 78 -0.87 -0.01 -4.13
C VAL A 78 -2.25 -0.27 -3.57
N PRO A 79 -3.26 0.58 -3.86
CA PRO A 79 -4.62 0.35 -3.41
C PRO A 79 -5.23 -0.84 -4.15
N GLN A 80 -5.86 -1.74 -3.41
CA GLN A 80 -6.65 -2.85 -3.92
C GLN A 80 -8.06 -2.75 -3.36
N ILE A 81 -9.04 -3.09 -4.18
CA ILE A 81 -10.44 -3.07 -3.80
C ILE A 81 -10.93 -4.50 -3.63
N GLU A 82 -11.38 -4.83 -2.42
CA GLU A 82 -12.02 -6.11 -2.11
C GLU A 82 -13.52 -5.95 -2.00
N THR A 83 -14.25 -7.04 -2.23
CA THR A 83 -15.70 -7.07 -2.07
C THR A 83 -16.09 -6.97 -0.59
N TYR A 84 -17.01 -6.04 -0.29
CA TYR A 84 -17.58 -5.87 1.04
C TYR A 84 -18.84 -6.73 1.21
N SER A 85 -18.85 -7.59 2.23
CA SER A 85 -20.02 -8.37 2.66
C SER A 85 -20.82 -9.05 1.53
N GLY A 86 -20.15 -9.61 0.52
CA GLY A 86 -20.79 -10.27 -0.61
C GLY A 86 -21.44 -9.33 -1.62
N THR A 87 -21.18 -8.05 -1.54
CA THR A 87 -21.66 -7.05 -2.51
C THR A 87 -21.03 -7.30 -3.88
N ASP A 88 -21.86 -7.44 -4.91
CA ASP A 88 -21.40 -7.47 -6.29
C ASP A 88 -21.26 -6.05 -6.81
N TYR A 89 -20.03 -5.67 -7.16
CA TYR A 89 -19.77 -4.36 -7.74
C TYR A 89 -20.12 -4.32 -9.22
N PRO A 90 -20.66 -3.20 -9.70
CA PRO A 90 -20.83 -2.99 -11.14
C PRO A 90 -19.50 -3.16 -11.89
N LYS A 91 -19.59 -3.57 -13.16
CA LYS A 91 -18.42 -3.74 -14.01
C LYS A 91 -17.63 -2.44 -14.07
N GLY A 92 -16.32 -2.54 -13.84
CA GLY A 92 -15.42 -1.39 -13.89
C GLY A 92 -15.28 -0.63 -12.57
N PHE A 93 -16.09 -0.92 -11.54
CA PHE A 93 -16.03 -0.24 -10.25
C PHE A 93 -14.65 -0.34 -9.60
N LYS A 94 -14.12 -1.55 -9.49
CA LYS A 94 -12.82 -1.79 -8.85
C LYS A 94 -11.67 -1.07 -9.57
N SER A 95 -11.66 -1.14 -10.89
CA SER A 95 -10.62 -0.47 -11.71
C SER A 95 -10.72 1.05 -11.61
N LEU A 96 -11.93 1.59 -11.61
CA LEU A 96 -12.16 3.02 -11.48
C LEU A 96 -11.72 3.54 -10.11
N MET A 97 -12.13 2.86 -9.04
CA MET A 97 -11.75 3.25 -7.68
C MET A 97 -10.26 3.12 -7.45
N LYS A 98 -9.62 2.05 -7.94
CA LYS A 98 -8.17 1.88 -7.86
C LYS A 98 -7.43 3.01 -8.57
N TYR A 99 -7.87 3.37 -9.76
CA TYR A 99 -7.27 4.46 -10.52
C TYR A 99 -7.32 5.79 -9.76
N PHE A 100 -8.47 6.13 -9.20
CA PHE A 100 -8.63 7.37 -8.47
C PHE A 100 -7.91 7.36 -7.11
N LEU A 101 -7.94 6.26 -6.39
CA LEU A 101 -7.31 6.16 -5.07
C LEU A 101 -5.78 6.09 -5.13
N ASP A 102 -5.21 5.69 -6.25
CA ASP A 102 -3.75 5.61 -6.41
C ASP A 102 -3.06 6.94 -6.11
N ASP A 103 -3.63 8.04 -6.56
CA ASP A 103 -3.11 9.39 -6.31
C ASP A 103 -3.29 9.86 -4.85
N PHE A 104 -4.16 9.21 -4.09
CA PHE A 104 -4.50 9.60 -2.71
C PHE A 104 -3.93 8.68 -1.64
N VAL A 105 -3.12 7.69 -2.00
CA VAL A 105 -2.56 6.71 -1.04
C VAL A 105 -1.79 7.39 0.09
N GLY A 106 -0.99 8.40 -0.21
CA GLY A 106 -0.26 9.15 0.80
C GLY A 106 -1.17 9.84 1.82
N ASN A 107 -2.28 10.42 1.37
CA ASN A 107 -3.28 11.04 2.24
C ASN A 107 -4.04 9.99 3.05
N LEU A 108 -4.37 8.86 2.44
CA LEU A 108 -5.02 7.74 3.12
C LEU A 108 -4.17 7.20 4.26
N LEU A 109 -2.85 7.13 4.11
CA LEU A 109 -1.94 6.65 5.16
C LEU A 109 -1.95 7.52 6.42
N ARG A 110 -2.25 8.80 6.29
CA ARG A 110 -2.37 9.72 7.45
C ARG A 110 -3.63 9.47 8.27
N GLU A 111 -4.71 9.11 7.59
CA GLU A 111 -6.04 9.00 8.19
C GLU A 111 -6.38 7.54 8.56
N VAL A 112 -5.84 6.58 7.81
CA VAL A 112 -6.10 5.15 7.98
C VAL A 112 -4.93 4.52 8.70
N LYS A 113 -5.13 4.11 9.96
CA LYS A 113 -4.09 3.45 10.77
C LYS A 113 -3.91 1.98 10.43
N GLU A 114 -4.89 1.39 9.75
CA GLU A 114 -4.89 -0.01 9.36
C GLU A 114 -4.73 -0.12 7.84
N SER A 115 -4.03 -1.15 7.40
CA SER A 115 -3.81 -1.42 5.98
C SER A 115 -5.05 -1.96 5.25
N ARG A 116 -6.12 -2.23 5.99
CA ARG A 116 -7.41 -2.71 5.49
C ARG A 116 -8.51 -1.91 6.16
N THR A 117 -9.36 -1.25 5.38
CA THR A 117 -10.44 -0.42 5.91
C THR A 117 -11.65 -0.41 5.01
N VAL A 118 -12.81 -0.20 5.60
CA VAL A 118 -14.07 -0.05 4.87
C VAL A 118 -14.26 1.41 4.51
N LEU A 119 -14.50 1.67 3.24
CA LEU A 119 -14.82 3.00 2.71
C LEU A 119 -16.20 2.97 2.08
N THR A 120 -16.89 4.10 2.17
CA THR A 120 -18.14 4.36 1.44
C THR A 120 -17.91 5.42 0.40
N VAL A 121 -18.20 5.11 -0.86
CA VAL A 121 -18.21 6.08 -1.95
C VAL A 121 -19.65 6.49 -2.25
N GLU A 122 -19.91 7.79 -2.34
CA GLU A 122 -21.23 8.35 -2.48
C GLU A 122 -21.27 9.43 -3.56
N ASN A 123 -22.30 9.38 -4.42
CA ASN A 123 -22.57 10.43 -5.38
C ASN A 123 -23.40 11.53 -4.72
N MET A 124 -22.82 12.73 -4.58
CA MET A 124 -23.46 13.89 -3.96
C MET A 124 -24.14 14.82 -4.97
N GLY A 125 -24.31 14.39 -6.23
CA GLY A 125 -24.90 15.18 -7.30
C GLY A 125 -23.95 16.10 -8.04
N GLY A 126 -22.96 16.69 -7.39
CA GLY A 126 -21.96 17.56 -7.99
C GLY A 126 -20.53 17.12 -7.71
N THR A 127 -20.35 16.16 -6.85
CA THR A 127 -19.05 15.64 -6.42
C THR A 127 -19.20 14.21 -5.92
N ILE A 128 -18.08 13.51 -5.87
CA ILE A 128 -17.99 12.18 -5.26
C ILE A 128 -17.33 12.32 -3.90
N LYS A 129 -17.93 11.71 -2.89
CA LYS A 129 -17.46 11.73 -1.52
C LYS A 129 -17.03 10.33 -1.11
N VAL A 130 -15.86 10.21 -0.52
CA VAL A 130 -15.37 8.95 0.07
C VAL A 130 -15.24 9.15 1.58
N THR A 131 -15.86 8.27 2.34
CA THR A 131 -15.87 8.34 3.81
C THR A 131 -15.44 7.03 4.44
N SER A 132 -14.87 7.13 5.62
CA SER A 132 -14.68 6.02 6.55
C SER A 132 -15.14 6.46 7.95
N ASP A 133 -15.01 5.59 8.94
CA ASP A 133 -15.28 5.93 10.33
C ASP A 133 -14.40 7.08 10.87
N CYS A 134 -13.25 7.29 10.22
CA CYS A 134 -12.22 8.23 10.70
C CYS A 134 -12.11 9.52 9.89
N PHE A 135 -12.57 9.56 8.64
CA PHE A 135 -12.37 10.70 7.76
C PHE A 135 -13.45 10.86 6.70
N VAL A 136 -13.51 12.06 6.16
CA VAL A 136 -14.33 12.44 5.02
C VAL A 136 -13.42 13.05 3.96
N MET A 137 -13.46 12.52 2.75
CA MET A 137 -12.72 13.06 1.62
C MET A 137 -13.69 13.40 0.49
N ASN A 138 -13.71 14.68 0.10
CA ASN A 138 -14.45 15.13 -1.08
C ASN A 138 -13.50 15.09 -2.28
N LEU A 139 -13.83 14.29 -3.25
CA LEU A 139 -13.06 14.14 -4.47
C LEU A 139 -13.61 15.09 -5.52
N PHE A 140 -13.22 16.37 -5.44
CA PHE A 140 -13.68 17.42 -6.34
C PHE A 140 -13.24 17.21 -7.79
N ASP A 141 -12.14 16.49 -8.00
CA ASP A 141 -11.61 16.18 -9.32
C ASP A 141 -12.36 15.01 -9.98
N PHE A 142 -13.23 14.33 -9.24
CA PHE A 142 -14.02 13.23 -9.76
C PHE A 142 -15.37 13.76 -10.26
N VAL A 143 -15.47 13.84 -11.56
CA VAL A 143 -16.71 14.21 -12.20
C VAL A 143 -17.70 13.04 -12.06
N PRO A 144 -18.93 13.28 -11.58
CA PRO A 144 -19.92 12.20 -11.41
C PRO A 144 -20.12 11.33 -12.64
N LYS A 145 -20.00 11.86 -13.85
CA LYS A 145 -20.09 11.11 -15.10
C LYS A 145 -19.08 9.97 -15.22
N ASN A 146 -17.93 10.03 -14.53
CA ASN A 146 -16.94 8.94 -14.50
C ASN A 146 -17.50 7.70 -13.81
N PHE A 147 -18.56 7.85 -13.04
CA PHE A 147 -19.27 6.81 -12.32
C PHE A 147 -20.57 6.38 -12.99
N ASP A 148 -20.81 6.82 -14.23
CA ASP A 148 -22.00 6.41 -14.99
C ASP A 148 -22.03 4.88 -15.13
N GLY A 149 -23.19 4.29 -14.87
CA GLY A 149 -23.36 2.84 -14.76
C GLY A 149 -22.90 2.23 -13.43
N ILE A 150 -22.35 3.04 -12.52
CA ILE A 150 -21.84 2.62 -11.20
C ILE A 150 -22.59 3.32 -10.09
N LEU A 151 -22.60 4.66 -10.10
CA LEU A 151 -23.32 5.53 -9.17
C LEU A 151 -24.08 6.56 -9.99
N ASP A 152 -25.24 6.17 -10.52
CA ASP A 152 -25.95 6.96 -11.53
C ASP A 152 -26.82 8.07 -10.93
N GLU A 153 -27.28 7.89 -9.70
CA GLU A 153 -28.22 8.80 -9.06
C GLU A 153 -27.56 9.53 -7.89
N GLU A 154 -28.03 10.74 -7.63
CA GLU A 154 -27.71 11.46 -6.39
C GLU A 154 -28.10 10.59 -5.19
N ASP A 155 -27.25 10.55 -4.18
CA ASP A 155 -27.34 9.70 -2.99
C ASP A 155 -27.04 8.20 -3.21
N ASP A 156 -26.73 7.76 -4.42
CA ASP A 156 -26.20 6.40 -4.62
C ASP A 156 -24.88 6.24 -3.87
N CYS A 157 -24.78 5.12 -3.15
CA CYS A 157 -23.57 4.80 -2.40
C CYS A 157 -23.18 3.33 -2.53
N VAL A 158 -21.89 3.07 -2.41
CA VAL A 158 -21.33 1.71 -2.40
C VAL A 158 -20.26 1.62 -1.34
N ASP A 159 -20.36 0.61 -0.49
CA ASP A 159 -19.32 0.26 0.48
C ASP A 159 -18.29 -0.67 -0.18
N PHE A 160 -17.03 -0.46 0.12
CA PHE A 160 -15.95 -1.31 -0.36
C PHE A 160 -14.83 -1.41 0.67
N ILE A 161 -14.02 -2.44 0.53
CA ILE A 161 -12.83 -2.63 1.37
C ILE A 161 -11.61 -2.17 0.59
N LEU A 162 -10.90 -1.20 1.13
CA LEU A 162 -9.59 -0.78 0.64
C LEU A 162 -8.51 -1.56 1.36
N VAL A 163 -7.61 -2.15 0.60
CA VAL A 163 -6.38 -2.78 1.10
C VAL A 163 -5.19 -2.12 0.44
N LEU A 164 -4.22 -1.69 1.23
CA LEU A 164 -2.96 -1.15 0.73
C LEU A 164 -1.94 -2.29 0.68
N GLU A 165 -1.67 -2.80 -0.51
CA GLU A 165 -0.74 -3.89 -0.74
C GLU A 165 0.65 -3.36 -1.10
N PRO A 166 1.70 -3.82 -0.41
CA PRO A 166 3.06 -3.49 -0.80
C PRO A 166 3.51 -4.31 -2.01
N VAL A 167 4.07 -3.62 -2.99
CA VAL A 167 4.77 -4.23 -4.13
C VAL A 167 6.25 -3.99 -3.94
N PHE A 168 7.04 -5.06 -3.95
CA PHE A 168 8.48 -5.03 -3.70
C PHE A 168 9.26 -5.31 -4.98
N GLU A 169 10.26 -4.48 -5.24
CA GLU A 169 11.22 -4.68 -6.31
C GLU A 169 12.63 -4.69 -5.71
N VAL A 170 13.31 -5.81 -5.83
CA VAL A 170 14.69 -5.98 -5.34
C VAL A 170 15.65 -5.73 -6.49
N LYS A 171 16.54 -4.77 -6.32
CA LYS A 171 17.51 -4.33 -7.35
C LYS A 171 18.93 -4.66 -6.97
#